data_1c3f6bfd38ab713a539356359ac6cac3
#
_entry.id   1c3f6bfd38ab713a539356359ac6cac3
#
_cell.length_a   1.000
_cell.length_b   1.000
_cell.length_c   1.000
_cell.angle_alpha   90.00
_cell.angle_beta   90.00
_cell.angle_gamma   90.00
#
_symmetry.space_group_name_H-M   'P 1'
#
loop_
_entity.id
_entity.type
_entity.pdbx_description
1 polymer ?
#
loop_
_entity_poly.entity_id
_entity_poly.type
_entity_poly.pdbx_seq_one_letter_code
_entity_poly.pdbx_strand_id
1 'polypeptide(L)'
;DLMDRDYYLVIARLLVRNPKLDFTRVYFDAVVEPSIIGNVFPPGLTPYFMPRTTPEYRMILRSSAYQRSLNQYRSMWAERKYDLFLTRFTNLALFLEKEQIPHILLKPSPETILDHFHALLCQIRESLLQNSQTACCIIELPRPFQNQKNMEILEKILADLKIIFNQNILIRRHHFHLEITASIMVVRELTSGYTSCLLSEELEKRLPFPFFAG
;
A
#
# COMPACT_ATOMS: atom_id res chain seq x y z
N ASP A 1 4.15 -5.11 9.46
CA ASP A 1 2.97 -5.48 10.25
C ASP A 1 3.14 -6.88 10.83
N LEU A 2 2.40 -7.18 11.93
CA LEU A 2 2.33 -8.52 12.52
C LEU A 2 1.38 -9.39 11.68
N MET A 3 1.72 -10.67 11.55
CA MET A 3 0.85 -11.70 10.97
C MET A 3 0.20 -12.55 12.06
N ASP A 4 -0.84 -13.30 11.72
CA ASP A 4 -1.57 -14.16 12.67
C ASP A 4 -0.67 -15.13 13.41
N ARG A 5 0.33 -15.69 12.72
CA ARG A 5 1.32 -16.58 13.34
C ARG A 5 2.12 -15.91 14.46
N ASP A 6 2.35 -14.60 14.42
CA ASP A 6 3.09 -13.89 15.47
C ASP A 6 2.27 -13.87 16.77
N TYR A 7 0.95 -13.71 16.66
CA TYR A 7 0.03 -13.81 17.80
C TYR A 7 -0.02 -15.22 18.34
N TYR A 8 -0.14 -16.24 17.48
CA TYR A 8 -0.13 -17.65 17.90
C TYR A 8 1.17 -18.02 18.61
N LEU A 9 2.32 -17.55 18.12
CA LEU A 9 3.61 -17.78 18.76
C LEU A 9 3.68 -17.17 20.16
N VAL A 10 3.18 -15.95 20.34
CA VAL A 10 3.14 -15.32 21.66
C VAL A 10 2.19 -16.05 22.60
N ILE A 11 1.00 -16.42 22.15
CA ILE A 11 0.03 -17.18 22.93
C ILE A 11 0.64 -18.54 23.35
N ALA A 12 1.24 -19.28 22.41
CA ALA A 12 1.89 -20.55 22.70
C ALA A 12 3.00 -20.41 23.74
N ARG A 13 3.85 -19.40 23.61
CA ARG A 13 4.92 -19.10 24.59
C ARG A 13 4.34 -18.76 25.97
N LEU A 14 3.26 -18.01 26.03
CA LEU A 14 2.57 -17.69 27.28
C LEU A 14 2.00 -18.95 27.95
N LEU A 15 1.35 -19.81 27.20
CA LEU A 15 0.81 -21.07 27.70
C LEU A 15 1.89 -21.98 28.26
N VAL A 16 3.05 -22.06 27.60
CA VAL A 16 4.18 -22.89 28.06
C VAL A 16 4.84 -22.27 29.31
N ARG A 17 5.02 -20.94 29.36
CA ARG A 17 5.71 -20.28 30.48
C ARG A 17 4.82 -20.10 31.71
N ASN A 18 3.54 -19.82 31.48
CA ASN A 18 2.56 -19.55 32.53
C ASN A 18 1.29 -20.39 32.30
N PRO A 19 1.30 -21.70 32.56
CA PRO A 19 0.14 -22.59 32.29
C PRO A 19 -1.13 -22.22 33.09
N LYS A 20 -0.96 -21.40 34.15
CA LYS A 20 -2.06 -20.94 35.00
C LYS A 20 -2.54 -19.53 34.66
N LEU A 21 -2.05 -18.94 33.57
CA LEU A 21 -2.47 -17.60 33.14
C LEU A 21 -3.94 -17.62 32.73
N ASP A 22 -4.72 -16.77 33.38
CA ASP A 22 -6.11 -16.53 32.98
C ASP A 22 -6.14 -15.57 31.78
N PHE A 23 -6.41 -16.09 30.58
CA PHE A 23 -6.44 -15.30 29.36
C PHE A 23 -7.57 -14.27 29.34
N THR A 24 -8.65 -14.45 30.12
CA THR A 24 -9.71 -13.41 30.23
C THR A 24 -9.20 -12.13 30.88
N ARG A 25 -8.07 -12.20 31.56
CA ARG A 25 -7.37 -11.08 32.20
C ARG A 25 -6.14 -10.59 31.41
N VAL A 26 -6.07 -10.98 30.12
CA VAL A 26 -5.04 -10.50 29.20
C VAL A 26 -5.65 -9.48 28.25
N TYR A 27 -5.01 -8.33 28.14
CA TYR A 27 -5.44 -7.25 27.25
C TYR A 27 -4.53 -7.16 26.02
N PHE A 28 -5.11 -7.30 24.84
CA PHE A 28 -4.43 -7.08 23.56
C PHE A 28 -4.83 -5.72 23.00
N ASP A 29 -3.88 -4.80 22.85
CA ASP A 29 -4.08 -3.53 22.16
C ASP A 29 -4.01 -3.63 20.63
N ALA A 30 -3.74 -4.81 20.14
CA ALA A 30 -3.72 -5.09 18.73
C ALA A 30 -5.13 -5.36 18.22
N VAL A 31 -5.45 -4.73 17.10
CA VAL A 31 -6.67 -5.01 16.36
C VAL A 31 -6.45 -6.31 15.60
N VAL A 32 -6.90 -7.38 16.18
CA VAL A 32 -7.01 -8.68 15.53
C VAL A 32 -8.49 -8.88 15.18
N GLU A 33 -8.77 -9.38 14.00
CA GLU A 33 -10.15 -9.82 13.73
C GLU A 33 -10.49 -10.96 14.69
N PRO A 34 -11.58 -10.83 15.47
CA PRO A 34 -11.95 -11.85 16.45
C PRO A 34 -12.10 -13.26 15.85
N SER A 35 -12.40 -13.34 14.54
CA SER A 35 -12.51 -14.59 13.80
C SER A 35 -11.20 -15.37 13.69
N ILE A 36 -10.05 -14.70 13.74
CA ILE A 36 -8.76 -15.35 13.52
C ILE A 36 -8.24 -15.98 14.81
N ILE A 37 -8.31 -15.26 15.92
CA ILE A 37 -7.78 -15.75 17.21
C ILE A 37 -8.88 -16.33 18.10
N GLY A 38 -10.14 -15.93 17.89
CA GLY A 38 -11.29 -16.44 18.66
C GLY A 38 -11.46 -17.95 18.60
N ASN A 39 -11.04 -18.58 17.51
CA ASN A 39 -11.07 -20.04 17.36
C ASN A 39 -9.99 -20.79 18.18
N VAL A 40 -8.98 -20.07 18.71
CA VAL A 40 -7.92 -20.68 19.54
C VAL A 40 -8.36 -20.84 20.98
N PHE A 41 -9.28 -20.00 21.43
CA PHE A 41 -9.74 -19.98 22.81
C PHE A 41 -11.15 -20.57 22.92
N PRO A 42 -11.39 -21.44 23.90
CA PRO A 42 -12.74 -21.86 24.22
C PRO A 42 -13.63 -20.67 24.58
N PRO A 43 -14.96 -20.76 24.35
CA PRO A 43 -15.88 -19.71 24.76
C PRO A 43 -15.72 -19.39 26.25
N GLY A 44 -15.62 -18.09 26.56
CA GLY A 44 -15.44 -17.63 27.95
C GLY A 44 -13.99 -17.56 28.44
N LEU A 45 -13.00 -18.03 27.65
CA LEU A 45 -11.56 -17.91 27.96
C LEU A 45 -10.81 -16.96 26.99
N THR A 46 -11.55 -16.23 26.19
CA THR A 46 -10.99 -15.34 25.16
C THR A 46 -10.41 -14.07 25.81
N PRO A 47 -9.17 -13.69 25.47
CA PRO A 47 -8.59 -12.40 25.87
C PRO A 47 -9.42 -11.23 25.38
N TYR A 48 -9.26 -10.08 25.99
CA TYR A 48 -9.83 -8.86 25.46
C TYR A 48 -8.98 -8.34 24.30
N PHE A 49 -9.60 -8.09 23.17
CA PHE A 49 -9.01 -7.43 22.02
C PHE A 49 -9.63 -6.05 21.82
N MET A 50 -8.79 -5.05 21.59
CA MET A 50 -9.28 -3.71 21.28
C MET A 50 -9.98 -3.70 19.91
N PRO A 51 -11.29 -3.37 19.82
CA PRO A 51 -11.98 -3.31 18.54
C PRO A 51 -11.44 -2.18 17.63
N ARG A 52 -11.39 -2.41 16.31
CA ARG A 52 -10.97 -1.39 15.31
C ARG A 52 -11.82 -0.11 15.34
N THR A 53 -13.06 -0.24 15.78
CA THR A 53 -14.04 0.84 15.78
C THR A 53 -13.97 1.72 17.01
N THR A 54 -13.15 1.37 18.00
CA THR A 54 -13.06 2.17 19.22
C THR A 54 -12.36 3.49 18.97
N PRO A 55 -12.84 4.59 19.58
CA PRO A 55 -12.16 5.86 19.55
C PRO A 55 -10.70 5.75 20.03
N GLU A 56 -10.42 4.86 20.98
CA GLU A 56 -9.10 4.59 21.55
C GLU A 56 -8.10 4.15 20.48
N TYR A 57 -8.49 3.29 19.54
CA TYR A 57 -7.61 2.87 18.44
C TYR A 57 -7.19 4.04 17.55
N ARG A 58 -8.13 4.95 17.23
CA ARG A 58 -7.85 6.17 16.46
C ARG A 58 -7.04 7.18 17.27
N MET A 59 -7.18 7.15 18.58
CA MET A 59 -6.51 8.05 19.50
C MET A 59 -5.02 7.73 19.70
N ILE A 60 -4.63 6.46 19.71
CA ILE A 60 -3.23 6.04 19.82
C ILE A 60 -2.38 6.61 18.66
N LEU A 61 -2.99 6.90 17.52
CA LEU A 61 -2.33 7.46 16.34
C LEU A 61 -2.20 9.01 16.38
N ARG A 62 -2.80 9.70 17.35
CA ARG A 62 -2.76 11.16 17.48
C ARG A 62 -2.08 11.60 18.77
N SER A 63 -1.13 12.52 18.69
CA SER A 63 -0.31 12.97 19.82
C SER A 63 -1.11 13.50 21.03
N SER A 64 -2.23 14.21 20.78
CA SER A 64 -3.09 14.73 21.85
C SER A 64 -3.89 13.66 22.60
N ALA A 65 -4.05 12.50 21.99
CA ALA A 65 -4.79 11.37 22.53
C ALA A 65 -3.90 10.35 23.24
N TYR A 66 -2.58 10.41 22.98
CA TYR A 66 -1.62 9.50 23.57
C TYR A 66 -1.64 9.54 25.12
N GLN A 67 -1.64 10.72 25.72
CA GLN A 67 -1.70 10.87 27.18
C GLN A 67 -2.98 10.28 27.79
N ARG A 68 -4.12 10.42 27.10
CA ARG A 68 -5.38 9.80 27.55
C ARG A 68 -5.29 8.28 27.51
N SER A 69 -4.68 7.73 26.46
CA SER A 69 -4.44 6.29 26.37
C SER A 69 -3.56 5.80 27.50
N LEU A 70 -2.46 6.49 27.84
CA LEU A 70 -1.58 6.13 28.96
C LEU A 70 -2.36 6.10 30.30
N ASN A 71 -3.19 7.12 30.55
CA ASN A 71 -4.01 7.16 31.76
C ASN A 71 -5.03 6.02 31.82
N GLN A 72 -5.57 5.60 30.69
CA GLN A 72 -6.46 4.45 30.60
C GLN A 72 -5.75 3.15 31.00
N TYR A 73 -4.52 2.92 30.53
CA TYR A 73 -3.72 1.75 30.95
C TYR A 73 -3.43 1.76 32.44
N ARG A 74 -3.10 2.93 33.03
CA ARG A 74 -2.95 3.06 34.48
C ARG A 74 -4.23 2.72 35.24
N SER A 75 -5.39 3.23 34.78
CA SER A 75 -6.69 2.93 35.38
C SER A 75 -7.00 1.44 35.33
N MET A 76 -6.90 0.82 34.14
CA MET A 76 -7.14 -0.61 33.96
C MET A 76 -6.23 -1.48 34.87
N TRP A 77 -4.97 -1.06 35.05
CA TRP A 77 -4.05 -1.73 35.97
C TRP A 77 -4.42 -1.50 37.45
N ALA A 78 -4.68 -0.26 37.83
CA ALA A 78 -5.08 0.08 39.21
C ALA A 78 -6.37 -0.61 39.64
N GLU A 79 -7.33 -0.73 38.73
CA GLU A 79 -8.61 -1.44 38.92
C GLU A 79 -8.44 -2.99 38.91
N ARG A 80 -7.20 -3.48 38.69
CA ARG A 80 -6.89 -4.91 38.55
C ARG A 80 -7.79 -5.62 37.50
N LYS A 81 -8.12 -4.89 36.44
CA LYS A 81 -8.97 -5.43 35.37
C LYS A 81 -8.22 -6.45 34.52
N TYR A 82 -6.94 -6.22 34.29
CA TYR A 82 -6.07 -7.11 33.52
C TYR A 82 -4.76 -7.35 34.29
N ASP A 83 -4.21 -8.55 34.12
CA ASP A 83 -2.96 -8.98 34.76
C ASP A 83 -1.77 -8.86 33.81
N LEU A 84 -2.02 -8.81 32.48
CA LEU A 84 -1.00 -8.74 31.45
C LEU A 84 -1.50 -7.92 30.26
N PHE A 85 -0.64 -7.03 29.73
CA PHE A 85 -0.90 -6.24 28.54
C PHE A 85 0.02 -6.69 27.40
N LEU A 86 -0.56 -6.98 26.23
CA LEU A 86 0.18 -7.25 25.01
C LEU A 86 0.03 -6.07 24.04
N THR A 87 1.15 -5.45 23.70
CA THR A 87 1.16 -4.25 22.85
C THR A 87 2.08 -4.41 21.66
N ARG A 88 1.70 -3.84 20.52
CA ARG A 88 2.56 -3.69 19.35
C ARG A 88 3.26 -2.33 19.30
N PHE A 89 2.92 -1.42 20.21
CA PHE A 89 3.45 -0.07 20.22
C PHE A 89 4.65 0.05 21.16
N THR A 90 5.84 0.29 20.60
CA THR A 90 7.08 0.43 21.37
C THR A 90 6.99 1.53 22.42
N ASN A 91 6.40 2.68 22.08
CA ASN A 91 6.24 3.79 23.02
C ASN A 91 5.37 3.42 24.22
N LEU A 92 4.32 2.62 23.98
CA LEU A 92 3.46 2.13 25.05
C LEU A 92 4.19 1.09 25.91
N ALA A 93 4.95 0.19 25.30
CA ALA A 93 5.75 -0.78 26.05
C ALA A 93 6.75 -0.09 26.97
N LEU A 94 7.47 0.94 26.51
CA LEU A 94 8.38 1.75 27.34
C LEU A 94 7.67 2.44 28.50
N PHE A 95 6.45 2.91 28.28
CA PHE A 95 5.64 3.49 29.34
C PHE A 95 5.22 2.41 30.36
N LEU A 96 4.71 1.26 29.93
CA LEU A 96 4.30 0.16 30.79
C LEU A 96 5.48 -0.36 31.61
N GLU A 97 6.67 -0.45 31.01
CA GLU A 97 7.91 -0.80 31.69
C GLU A 97 8.26 0.20 32.82
N LYS A 98 8.21 1.50 32.52
CA LYS A 98 8.44 2.56 33.51
C LYS A 98 7.45 2.52 34.68
N GLU A 99 6.20 2.21 34.41
CA GLU A 99 5.14 2.09 35.42
C GLU A 99 5.12 0.72 36.11
N GLN A 100 6.06 -0.18 35.77
CA GLN A 100 6.15 -1.55 36.29
C GLN A 100 4.88 -2.38 36.06
N ILE A 101 4.16 -2.09 34.97
CA ILE A 101 2.96 -2.82 34.55
C ILE A 101 3.38 -4.02 33.72
N PRO A 102 2.94 -5.26 34.05
CA PRO A 102 3.27 -6.45 33.28
C PRO A 102 2.83 -6.33 31.82
N HIS A 103 3.77 -6.46 30.90
CA HIS A 103 3.49 -6.32 29.49
C HIS A 103 4.43 -7.16 28.62
N ILE A 104 4.00 -7.40 27.37
CA ILE A 104 4.82 -8.00 26.34
C ILE A 104 4.71 -7.13 25.08
N LEU A 105 5.84 -6.71 24.56
CA LEU A 105 5.91 -6.08 23.24
C LEU A 105 5.85 -7.14 22.15
N LEU A 106 4.78 -7.12 21.36
CA LEU A 106 4.59 -7.96 20.20
C LEU A 106 5.57 -7.53 19.10
N LYS A 107 6.40 -8.45 18.65
CA LYS A 107 7.37 -8.23 17.57
C LYS A 107 7.10 -9.25 16.46
N PRO A 108 7.26 -8.85 15.19
CA PRO A 108 7.16 -9.81 14.11
C PRO A 108 8.25 -10.88 14.25
N SER A 109 7.90 -12.12 13.95
CA SER A 109 8.87 -13.22 13.89
C SER A 109 9.85 -13.01 12.74
N PRO A 110 11.04 -13.64 12.79
CA PRO A 110 11.97 -13.63 11.67
C PRO A 110 11.33 -14.08 10.35
N GLU A 111 10.45 -15.08 10.42
CA GLU A 111 9.71 -15.60 9.28
C GLU A 111 8.76 -14.55 8.71
N THR A 112 8.05 -13.81 9.57
CA THR A 112 7.19 -12.69 9.15
C THR A 112 7.99 -11.59 8.47
N ILE A 113 9.17 -11.27 8.99
CA ILE A 113 10.07 -10.27 8.38
C ILE A 113 10.51 -10.73 7.00
N LEU A 114 10.93 -12.01 6.88
CA LEU A 114 11.37 -12.60 5.60
C LEU A 114 10.24 -12.59 4.56
N ASP A 115 9.03 -12.98 4.94
CA ASP A 115 7.88 -12.99 4.02
C ASP A 115 7.54 -11.59 3.51
N HIS A 116 7.54 -10.59 4.38
CA HIS A 116 7.33 -9.20 3.96
C HIS A 116 8.46 -8.72 3.04
N PHE A 117 9.69 -9.11 3.31
CA PHE A 117 10.82 -8.77 2.45
C PHE A 117 10.71 -9.44 1.09
N HIS A 118 10.34 -10.73 1.03
CA HIS A 118 10.09 -11.43 -0.24
C HIS A 118 8.95 -10.81 -1.02
N ALA A 119 7.84 -10.46 -0.35
CA ALA A 119 6.72 -9.77 -1.00
C ALA A 119 7.16 -8.42 -1.61
N LEU A 120 7.96 -7.64 -0.88
CA LEU A 120 8.51 -6.39 -1.38
C LEU A 120 9.42 -6.61 -2.60
N LEU A 121 10.31 -7.62 -2.56
CA LEU A 121 11.16 -7.96 -3.71
C LEU A 121 10.34 -8.37 -4.93
N CYS A 122 9.26 -9.14 -4.74
CA CYS A 122 8.35 -9.50 -5.82
C CYS A 122 7.69 -8.26 -6.43
N GLN A 123 7.19 -7.33 -5.61
CA GLN A 123 6.60 -6.07 -6.09
C GLN A 123 7.62 -5.22 -6.87
N ILE A 124 8.86 -5.12 -6.38
CA ILE A 124 9.92 -4.40 -7.10
C ILE A 124 10.21 -5.07 -8.44
N ARG A 125 10.34 -6.39 -8.48
CA ARG A 125 10.57 -7.14 -9.73
C ARG A 125 9.43 -6.96 -10.70
N GLU A 126 8.20 -7.04 -10.24
CA GLU A 126 7.00 -6.82 -11.08
C GLU A 126 6.98 -5.39 -11.64
N SER A 127 7.25 -4.39 -10.81
CA SER A 127 7.36 -3.00 -11.26
C SER A 127 8.47 -2.81 -12.30
N LEU A 128 9.64 -3.42 -12.10
CA LEU A 128 10.74 -3.37 -13.06
C LEU A 128 10.37 -4.05 -14.37
N LEU A 129 9.70 -5.20 -14.33
CA LEU A 129 9.23 -5.90 -15.54
C LEU A 129 8.19 -5.08 -16.30
N GLN A 130 7.22 -4.48 -15.60
CA GLN A 130 6.23 -3.60 -16.22
C GLN A 130 6.87 -2.37 -16.87
N ASN A 131 7.87 -1.78 -16.22
CA ASN A 131 8.60 -0.62 -16.76
C ASN A 131 9.53 -1.00 -17.92
N SER A 132 10.00 -2.25 -18.01
CA SER A 132 10.83 -2.73 -19.11
C SER A 132 10.03 -3.17 -20.33
N GLN A 133 8.73 -3.45 -20.17
CA GLN A 133 7.85 -3.75 -21.29
C GLN A 133 7.63 -2.48 -22.12
N THR A 134 7.85 -2.57 -23.41
CA THR A 134 7.57 -1.50 -24.36
C THR A 134 6.25 -1.76 -25.08
N ALA A 135 5.53 -0.69 -25.32
CA ALA A 135 4.35 -0.71 -26.18
C ALA A 135 4.51 0.32 -27.30
N CYS A 136 3.76 0.14 -28.35
CA CYS A 136 3.80 1.00 -29.52
C CYS A 136 2.41 1.59 -29.73
N CYS A 137 2.36 2.87 -30.04
CA CYS A 137 1.18 3.57 -30.55
C CYS A 137 1.50 4.12 -31.93
N ILE A 138 0.60 3.94 -32.87
CA ILE A 138 0.75 4.39 -34.25
C ILE A 138 -0.18 5.57 -34.49
N ILE A 139 0.34 6.66 -35.05
CA ILE A 139 -0.45 7.81 -35.49
C ILE A 139 -0.35 7.91 -36.99
N GLU A 140 -1.49 7.76 -37.68
CA GLU A 140 -1.58 7.79 -39.14
C GLU A 140 -2.43 8.97 -39.60
N LEU A 141 -1.99 9.62 -40.69
CA LEU A 141 -2.78 10.63 -41.36
C LEU A 141 -3.71 10.02 -42.38
N PRO A 142 -4.98 10.46 -42.47
CA PRO A 142 -5.87 10.09 -43.53
C PRO A 142 -5.28 10.42 -44.91
N ARG A 143 -5.57 9.60 -45.93
CA ARG A 143 -5.02 9.72 -47.30
C ARG A 143 -4.96 11.16 -47.86
N PRO A 144 -6.01 12.00 -47.76
CA PRO A 144 -5.96 13.37 -48.28
C PRO A 144 -4.90 14.27 -47.59
N PHE A 145 -4.47 13.88 -46.38
CA PHE A 145 -3.53 14.65 -45.58
C PHE A 145 -2.13 14.05 -45.56
N GLN A 146 -1.90 12.93 -46.23
CA GLN A 146 -0.61 12.23 -46.34
C GLN A 146 0.36 13.00 -47.23
N ASN A 147 0.97 14.03 -46.74
CA ASN A 147 2.00 14.79 -47.43
C ASN A 147 3.15 15.17 -46.48
N GLN A 148 4.28 15.50 -47.05
CA GLN A 148 5.49 15.80 -46.32
C GLN A 148 5.31 16.91 -45.25
N LYS A 149 4.61 17.97 -45.66
CA LYS A 149 4.40 19.16 -44.79
C LYS A 149 3.57 18.82 -43.54
N ASN A 150 2.50 18.04 -43.72
CA ASN A 150 1.65 17.63 -42.57
C ASN A 150 2.36 16.63 -41.68
N MET A 151 3.22 15.76 -42.20
CA MET A 151 4.05 14.86 -41.40
C MET A 151 5.05 15.62 -40.56
N GLU A 152 5.66 16.69 -41.11
CA GLU A 152 6.58 17.54 -40.37
C GLU A 152 5.88 18.30 -39.23
N ILE A 153 4.65 18.76 -39.47
CA ILE A 153 3.83 19.41 -38.43
C ILE A 153 3.51 18.41 -37.32
N LEU A 154 3.06 17.20 -37.64
CA LEU A 154 2.76 16.17 -36.67
C LEU A 154 3.99 15.78 -35.85
N GLU A 155 5.14 15.59 -36.52
CA GLU A 155 6.39 15.24 -35.87
C GLU A 155 6.85 16.33 -34.88
N LYS A 156 6.72 17.60 -35.27
CA LYS A 156 7.05 18.76 -34.39
C LYS A 156 6.14 18.79 -33.17
N ILE A 157 4.82 18.61 -33.35
CA ILE A 157 3.88 18.60 -32.24
C ILE A 157 4.18 17.45 -31.28
N LEU A 158 4.49 16.25 -31.77
CA LEU A 158 4.86 15.12 -30.93
C LEU A 158 6.20 15.34 -30.20
N ALA A 159 7.16 16.03 -30.81
CA ALA A 159 8.39 16.40 -30.14
C ALA A 159 8.14 17.40 -28.98
N ASP A 160 7.23 18.35 -29.18
CA ASP A 160 6.81 19.28 -28.14
C ASP A 160 6.06 18.55 -27.01
N LEU A 161 5.18 17.62 -27.33
CA LEU A 161 4.48 16.77 -26.35
C LEU A 161 5.45 15.90 -25.55
N LYS A 162 6.48 15.35 -26.18
CA LYS A 162 7.54 14.59 -25.49
C LYS A 162 8.19 15.41 -24.38
N ILE A 163 8.42 16.72 -24.60
CA ILE A 163 8.98 17.62 -23.58
C ILE A 163 7.97 17.85 -22.47
N ILE A 164 6.69 18.06 -22.80
CA ILE A 164 5.61 18.32 -21.83
C ILE A 164 5.41 17.11 -20.90
N PHE A 165 5.38 15.90 -21.44
CA PHE A 165 5.17 14.69 -20.66
C PHE A 165 6.44 14.18 -19.98
N ASN A 166 7.60 14.80 -20.21
CA ASN A 166 8.91 14.44 -19.62
C ASN A 166 9.18 12.91 -19.59
N GLN A 167 8.77 12.21 -20.66
CA GLN A 167 8.82 10.76 -20.75
C GLN A 167 9.87 10.28 -21.74
N ASN A 168 10.43 9.09 -21.49
CA ASN A 168 11.32 8.41 -22.43
C ASN A 168 10.50 7.80 -23.57
N ILE A 169 10.13 8.64 -24.50
CA ILE A 169 9.36 8.29 -25.69
C ILE A 169 10.30 8.28 -26.90
N LEU A 170 10.32 7.20 -27.64
CA LEU A 170 10.98 7.10 -28.94
C LEU A 170 9.96 7.31 -30.05
N ILE A 171 10.16 8.32 -30.88
CA ILE A 171 9.32 8.62 -32.05
C ILE A 171 10.09 8.20 -33.28
N ARG A 172 9.50 7.29 -34.07
CA ARG A 172 10.03 6.85 -35.37
C ARG A 172 9.11 7.30 -36.48
N ARG A 173 9.70 7.90 -37.52
CA ARG A 173 8.96 8.28 -38.71
C ARG A 173 9.00 7.15 -39.73
N HIS A 174 7.82 6.79 -40.21
CA HIS A 174 7.61 5.98 -41.37
C HIS A 174 6.99 6.85 -42.50
N HIS A 175 6.67 6.27 -43.63
CA HIS A 175 6.28 7.05 -44.82
C HIS A 175 5.11 8.02 -44.56
N PHE A 176 4.00 7.53 -43.95
CA PHE A 176 2.80 8.32 -43.66
C PHE A 176 2.25 8.12 -42.26
N HIS A 177 3.03 7.52 -41.36
CA HIS A 177 2.67 7.37 -39.98
C HIS A 177 3.87 7.60 -39.08
N LEU A 178 3.61 7.95 -37.82
CA LEU A 178 4.59 8.02 -36.75
C LEU A 178 4.33 6.89 -35.76
N GLU A 179 5.37 6.20 -35.39
CA GLU A 179 5.37 5.19 -34.36
C GLU A 179 5.93 5.80 -33.07
N ILE A 180 5.16 5.72 -32.00
CA ILE A 180 5.58 6.12 -30.65
C ILE A 180 5.84 4.85 -29.87
N THR A 181 7.08 4.62 -29.49
CA THR A 181 7.48 3.51 -28.61
C THR A 181 7.86 4.05 -27.26
N ALA A 182 7.26 3.54 -26.18
CA ALA A 182 7.56 3.92 -24.81
C ALA A 182 7.33 2.72 -23.87
N SER A 183 7.62 2.87 -22.58
CA SER A 183 7.22 1.85 -21.61
C SER A 183 5.70 1.68 -21.61
N ILE A 184 5.21 0.47 -21.33
CA ILE A 184 3.77 0.18 -21.32
C ILE A 184 3.00 1.09 -20.34
N MET A 185 3.64 1.50 -19.26
CA MET A 185 3.05 2.43 -18.28
C MET A 185 2.80 3.80 -18.91
N VAL A 186 3.79 4.33 -19.63
CA VAL A 186 3.68 5.62 -20.34
C VAL A 186 2.63 5.55 -21.45
N VAL A 187 2.63 4.47 -22.24
CA VAL A 187 1.63 4.30 -23.30
C VAL A 187 0.22 4.22 -22.70
N ARG A 188 0.04 3.47 -21.61
CA ARG A 188 -1.25 3.41 -20.90
C ARG A 188 -1.69 4.78 -20.39
N GLU A 189 -0.80 5.58 -19.82
CA GLU A 189 -1.11 6.94 -19.37
C GLU A 189 -1.54 7.83 -20.53
N LEU A 190 -0.81 7.78 -21.65
CA LEU A 190 -1.12 8.55 -22.85
C LEU A 190 -2.43 8.09 -23.54
N THR A 191 -2.78 6.81 -23.43
CA THR A 191 -3.95 6.22 -24.09
C THR A 191 -5.11 5.94 -23.15
N SER A 192 -4.97 6.20 -21.84
CA SER A 192 -6.05 6.01 -20.87
C SER A 192 -7.07 7.14 -20.96
N GLY A 193 -8.32 6.78 -21.27
CA GLY A 193 -9.46 7.70 -21.26
C GLY A 193 -10.74 6.96 -21.64
N TYR A 194 -11.87 7.36 -21.05
CA TYR A 194 -13.16 6.71 -21.30
C TYR A 194 -13.78 7.11 -22.64
N THR A 195 -13.52 8.32 -23.10
CA THR A 195 -14.10 8.92 -24.33
C THR A 195 -13.03 9.42 -25.31
N SER A 196 -11.88 9.80 -24.81
CA SER A 196 -10.72 10.23 -25.59
C SER A 196 -9.46 9.95 -24.77
N CYS A 197 -8.36 9.63 -25.42
CA CYS A 197 -7.08 9.49 -24.73
C CYS A 197 -6.37 10.84 -24.65
N LEU A 198 -5.54 11.03 -23.62
CA LEU A 198 -4.80 12.25 -23.38
C LEU A 198 -3.97 12.70 -24.62
N LEU A 199 -3.37 11.72 -25.33
CA LEU A 199 -2.61 11.97 -26.55
C LEU A 199 -3.52 12.50 -27.68
N SER A 200 -4.70 11.89 -27.89
CA SER A 200 -5.64 12.35 -28.91
C SER A 200 -6.18 13.73 -28.61
N GLU A 201 -6.52 14.04 -27.36
CA GLU A 201 -6.98 15.37 -26.96
C GLU A 201 -5.93 16.47 -27.23
N GLU A 202 -4.68 16.19 -26.90
CA GLU A 202 -3.61 17.15 -27.14
C GLU A 202 -3.27 17.30 -28.63
N LEU A 203 -3.36 16.24 -29.41
CA LEU A 203 -3.20 16.29 -30.85
C LEU A 203 -4.35 17.04 -31.52
N GLU A 204 -5.61 16.79 -31.15
CA GLU A 204 -6.79 17.49 -31.68
C GLU A 204 -6.74 19.00 -31.45
N LYS A 205 -6.20 19.43 -30.30
CA LYS A 205 -6.04 20.88 -30.01
C LYS A 205 -4.99 21.57 -30.90
N ARG A 206 -4.03 20.82 -31.45
CA ARG A 206 -2.83 21.38 -32.09
C ARG A 206 -2.73 21.10 -33.57
N LEU A 207 -3.34 19.99 -34.03
CA LEU A 207 -3.32 19.59 -35.43
C LEU A 207 -4.43 20.32 -36.23
N PRO A 208 -4.11 20.95 -37.35
CA PRO A 208 -5.11 21.56 -38.22
C PRO A 208 -5.80 20.58 -39.16
N PHE A 209 -5.59 19.27 -39.00
CA PHE A 209 -6.13 18.21 -39.82
C PHE A 209 -6.40 16.94 -38.99
N PRO A 210 -7.29 16.04 -39.48
CA PRO A 210 -7.62 14.80 -38.77
C PRO A 210 -6.45 13.81 -38.78
N PHE A 211 -6.48 12.88 -37.79
CA PHE A 211 -5.52 11.79 -37.63
C PHE A 211 -6.23 10.54 -37.11
N PHE A 212 -5.55 9.39 -37.18
CA PHE A 212 -5.93 8.14 -36.51
C PHE A 212 -4.82 7.77 -35.52
N ALA A 213 -5.19 7.36 -34.31
CA ALA A 213 -4.28 6.86 -33.30
C ALA A 213 -4.77 5.49 -32.78
N GLY A 214 -3.86 4.51 -32.70
CA GLY A 214 -4.16 3.16 -32.25
C GLY A 214 -2.94 2.38 -31.74
#